data_6dc3290d8fd89d6654c51f9d314a2347
#
_entry.id   6dc3290d8fd89d6654c51f9d314a2347
#
_cell.length_a   1.000
_cell.length_b   1.000
_cell.length_c   1.000
_cell.angle_alpha   90.00
_cell.angle_beta   90.00
_cell.angle_gamma   90.00
#
_symmetry.space_group_name_H-M   'P 1'
#
loop_
_entity.id
_entity.type
_entity.pdbx_description
1 polymer ?
#
loop_
_entity_poly.entity_id
_entity_poly.type
_entity_poly.pdbx_seq_one_letter_code
_entity_poly.pdbx_strand_id
1 'polypeptide(L)'
;MLKNFKNELYDIIVLAGQSNAEGWGYGSVEKAYMPNDNVWSMNYNFKSSEYTISPDSEKACGDEIRSNFALSFAQEYVQSGRLAEGRKLLIVRAAVGGTGFVDNRWKCTDDLYQNMISMTKTALSLNPQNRLIAMLWHQGENEISAKVPYETHFDYVMTLVRSSRAELNAPQLPFIAGDVVPKWKAERPDTAPPIINAIKDVCKDCGNGIFVETDGLLSNAQEFEKSPWNNGKCEDGIHFSRRSLYELGKRYYQAFVKLDEASN
;
A
#
# COMPACT_ATOMS: atom_id res chain seq x y z
N MET A 1 -16.16 7.13 18.44
CA MET A 1 -16.90 7.00 17.18
C MET A 1 -16.76 5.63 16.49
N LEU A 2 -15.72 4.85 16.77
CA LEU A 2 -15.62 3.49 16.20
C LEU A 2 -16.51 2.42 16.86
N LYS A 3 -17.32 2.78 17.86
CA LYS A 3 -18.20 1.85 18.61
C LYS A 3 -19.21 1.12 17.69
N ASN A 4 -19.61 1.72 16.58
CA ASN A 4 -20.57 1.14 15.64
C ASN A 4 -19.99 -0.04 14.84
N PHE A 5 -18.66 -0.22 14.82
CA PHE A 5 -17.97 -1.25 14.04
C PHE A 5 -17.55 -2.47 14.86
N LYS A 6 -17.92 -2.54 16.16
CA LYS A 6 -17.56 -3.65 17.06
C LYS A 6 -18.25 -4.98 16.71
N ASN A 7 -19.37 -4.94 16.02
CA ASN A 7 -20.09 -6.12 15.60
C ASN A 7 -19.68 -6.62 14.20
N GLU A 8 -18.86 -5.85 13.50
CA GLU A 8 -18.38 -6.21 12.16
C GLU A 8 -17.17 -7.13 12.27
N LEU A 9 -17.06 -8.07 11.34
CA LEU A 9 -15.94 -8.98 11.23
C LEU A 9 -15.07 -8.57 10.04
N TYR A 10 -13.79 -8.28 10.31
CA TYR A 10 -12.87 -7.84 9.28
C TYR A 10 -11.73 -8.82 9.03
N ASP A 11 -11.44 -9.01 7.75
CA ASP A 11 -10.12 -9.39 7.27
C ASP A 11 -9.37 -8.08 6.97
N ILE A 12 -8.21 -7.89 7.57
CA ILE A 12 -7.50 -6.60 7.59
C ILE A 12 -6.25 -6.69 6.73
N ILE A 13 -6.08 -5.75 5.81
CA ILE A 13 -4.82 -5.48 5.14
C ILE A 13 -4.27 -4.13 5.57
N VAL A 14 -2.96 -4.02 5.71
CA VAL A 14 -2.27 -2.75 5.95
C VAL A 14 -1.70 -2.24 4.64
N LEU A 15 -2.09 -1.05 4.22
CA LEU A 15 -1.52 -0.34 3.09
C LEU A 15 -0.58 0.74 3.59
N ALA A 16 0.72 0.58 3.40
CA ALA A 16 1.75 1.48 3.88
C ALA A 16 2.76 1.83 2.79
N GLY A 17 3.45 2.93 2.96
CA GLY A 17 4.42 3.46 1.99
C GLY A 17 4.16 4.92 1.64
N GLN A 18 4.44 5.30 0.40
CA GLN A 18 4.33 6.70 -0.03
C GLN A 18 3.24 6.90 -1.11
N SER A 19 3.41 7.87 -1.99
CA SER A 19 2.37 8.36 -2.89
C SER A 19 1.72 7.31 -3.79
N ASN A 20 2.48 6.35 -4.34
CA ASN A 20 1.90 5.26 -5.13
C ASN A 20 1.03 4.31 -4.31
N ALA A 21 1.30 4.16 -3.00
CA ALA A 21 0.42 3.45 -2.07
C ALA A 21 -0.75 4.33 -1.61
N GLU A 22 -0.51 5.62 -1.33
CA GLU A 22 -1.59 6.54 -0.96
C GLU A 22 -2.65 6.65 -2.06
N GLY A 23 -2.21 6.70 -3.32
CA GLY A 23 -3.05 6.76 -4.51
C GLY A 23 -2.96 8.08 -5.25
N TRP A 24 -2.30 8.05 -6.43
CA TRP A 24 -2.08 9.22 -7.30
C TRP A 24 -2.35 8.91 -8.76
N GLY A 25 -3.02 7.81 -9.06
CA GLY A 25 -3.35 7.42 -10.44
C GLY A 25 -4.44 8.29 -11.04
N TYR A 26 -4.13 8.93 -12.18
CA TYR A 26 -5.10 9.67 -13.00
C TYR A 26 -5.83 8.72 -13.95
N GLY A 27 -6.97 9.15 -14.43
CA GLY A 27 -7.81 8.43 -15.40
C GLY A 27 -9.25 8.24 -14.92
N SER A 28 -10.05 7.55 -15.72
CA SER A 28 -11.45 7.30 -15.40
C SER A 28 -11.62 6.24 -14.32
N VAL A 29 -12.57 6.48 -13.42
CA VAL A 29 -12.98 5.50 -12.41
C VAL A 29 -13.67 4.32 -13.09
N GLU A 30 -13.28 3.10 -12.75
CA GLU A 30 -13.96 1.90 -13.20
C GLU A 30 -15.11 1.51 -12.24
N LYS A 31 -16.24 1.06 -12.79
CA LYS A 31 -17.40 0.68 -12.00
C LYS A 31 -17.09 -0.38 -10.93
N ALA A 32 -16.14 -1.28 -11.21
CA ALA A 32 -15.72 -2.33 -10.29
C ALA A 32 -15.12 -1.78 -8.98
N TYR A 33 -14.64 -0.53 -8.99
CA TYR A 33 -13.97 0.11 -7.85
C TYR A 33 -14.81 1.19 -7.17
N MET A 34 -16.10 1.24 -7.49
CA MET A 34 -17.08 2.06 -6.75
C MET A 34 -17.29 1.48 -5.34
N PRO A 35 -17.65 2.31 -4.36
CA PRO A 35 -17.94 1.86 -3.01
C PRO A 35 -18.93 0.68 -2.98
N ASN A 36 -18.64 -0.31 -2.13
CA ASN A 36 -19.50 -1.48 -1.92
C ASN A 36 -19.45 -1.93 -0.45
N ASP A 37 -20.34 -2.85 -0.09
CA ASP A 37 -20.49 -3.29 1.30
C ASP A 37 -19.40 -4.28 1.76
N ASN A 38 -18.58 -4.81 0.86
CA ASN A 38 -17.57 -5.81 1.18
C ASN A 38 -16.19 -5.22 1.49
N VAL A 39 -15.89 -4.01 0.98
CA VAL A 39 -14.57 -3.37 1.11
C VAL A 39 -14.69 -2.04 1.84
N TRP A 40 -13.99 -1.94 2.95
CA TRP A 40 -13.99 -0.78 3.83
C TRP A 40 -12.58 -0.26 4.04
N SER A 41 -12.45 1.00 4.40
CA SER A 41 -11.16 1.61 4.76
C SER A 41 -11.20 2.27 6.13
N MET A 42 -10.08 2.13 6.84
CA MET A 42 -9.76 2.91 8.02
C MET A 42 -8.77 4.00 7.65
N ASN A 43 -9.13 5.24 7.91
CA ASN A 43 -8.32 6.41 7.60
C ASN A 43 -7.97 7.17 8.88
N TYR A 44 -6.81 7.83 8.88
CA TYR A 44 -6.38 8.73 9.94
C TYR A 44 -6.49 10.18 9.49
N ASN A 45 -7.15 10.99 10.29
CA ASN A 45 -7.22 12.43 10.07
C ASN A 45 -6.14 13.12 10.91
N PHE A 46 -5.07 13.58 10.26
CA PHE A 46 -3.94 14.26 10.92
C PHE A 46 -4.32 15.57 11.62
N LYS A 47 -5.43 16.22 11.24
CA LYS A 47 -5.88 17.47 11.88
C LYS A 47 -6.64 17.23 13.17
N SER A 48 -7.51 16.21 13.20
CA SER A 48 -8.31 15.88 14.40
C SER A 48 -7.71 14.76 15.23
N SER A 49 -6.67 14.09 14.75
CA SER A 49 -6.07 12.91 15.36
C SER A 49 -7.08 11.77 15.58
N GLU A 50 -8.06 11.63 14.67
CA GLU A 50 -9.11 10.65 14.77
C GLU A 50 -9.04 9.60 13.66
N TYR A 51 -9.49 8.39 13.98
CA TYR A 51 -9.71 7.32 13.01
C TYR A 51 -11.15 7.32 12.53
N THR A 52 -11.34 7.13 11.23
CA THR A 52 -12.66 6.94 10.61
C THR A 52 -12.71 5.63 9.84
N ILE A 53 -13.85 4.97 9.80
CA ILE A 53 -14.10 3.78 8.98
C ILE A 53 -15.30 4.08 8.09
N SER A 54 -15.16 3.80 6.80
CA SER A 54 -16.21 3.98 5.78
C SER A 54 -16.05 2.94 4.67
N PRO A 55 -17.09 2.69 3.86
CA PRO A 55 -16.90 1.93 2.62
C PRO A 55 -15.72 2.51 1.85
N ASP A 56 -14.85 1.61 1.35
CA ASP A 56 -13.65 2.06 0.65
C ASP A 56 -14.02 2.61 -0.72
N SER A 57 -13.32 3.66 -1.10
CA SER A 57 -13.47 4.30 -2.40
C SER A 57 -12.15 4.94 -2.81
N GLU A 58 -12.07 5.30 -4.06
CA GLU A 58 -10.97 6.12 -4.53
C GLU A 58 -10.97 7.49 -3.83
N LYS A 59 -9.78 8.00 -3.57
CA LYS A 59 -9.60 9.23 -2.81
C LYS A 59 -9.93 10.46 -3.66
N ALA A 60 -10.88 11.26 -3.21
CA ALA A 60 -11.09 12.59 -3.77
C ALA A 60 -9.90 13.52 -3.42
N CYS A 61 -9.43 14.28 -4.40
CA CYS A 61 -8.39 15.29 -4.23
C CYS A 61 -8.74 16.52 -5.06
N GLY A 62 -9.34 17.51 -4.43
CA GLY A 62 -10.02 18.60 -5.13
C GLY A 62 -11.17 18.03 -5.96
N ASP A 63 -11.22 18.40 -7.23
CA ASP A 63 -12.22 17.91 -8.20
C ASP A 63 -11.82 16.56 -8.83
N GLU A 64 -10.65 16.01 -8.48
CA GLU A 64 -10.13 14.76 -9.02
C GLU A 64 -10.29 13.61 -8.02
N ILE A 65 -10.60 12.43 -8.55
CA ILE A 65 -10.62 11.17 -7.80
C ILE A 65 -9.35 10.39 -8.14
N ARG A 66 -8.57 10.02 -7.12
CA ARG A 66 -7.32 9.30 -7.27
C ARG A 66 -7.43 7.86 -6.84
N SER A 67 -6.83 6.99 -7.62
CA SER A 67 -6.77 5.55 -7.36
C SER A 67 -5.55 5.15 -6.55
N ASN A 68 -5.68 4.08 -5.76
CA ASN A 68 -4.59 3.29 -5.21
C ASN A 68 -4.75 1.81 -5.59
N PHE A 69 -3.69 1.03 -5.40
CA PHE A 69 -3.69 -0.38 -5.81
C PHE A 69 -4.36 -1.33 -4.79
N ALA A 70 -4.55 -0.93 -3.54
CA ALA A 70 -5.15 -1.80 -2.52
C ALA A 70 -6.63 -2.07 -2.83
N LEU A 71 -7.30 -1.17 -3.51
CA LEU A 71 -8.70 -1.34 -3.90
C LEU A 71 -8.88 -2.50 -4.89
N SER A 72 -8.00 -2.64 -5.89
CA SER A 72 -8.04 -3.78 -6.81
C SER A 72 -7.56 -5.07 -6.15
N PHE A 73 -6.57 -5.03 -5.26
CA PHE A 73 -6.24 -6.16 -4.39
C PHE A 73 -7.48 -6.65 -3.62
N ALA A 74 -8.21 -5.73 -3.00
CA ALA A 74 -9.39 -6.03 -2.20
C ALA A 74 -10.50 -6.67 -3.05
N GLN A 75 -10.73 -6.18 -4.25
CA GLN A 75 -11.72 -6.77 -5.17
C GLN A 75 -11.35 -8.20 -5.58
N GLU A 76 -10.09 -8.47 -5.91
CA GLU A 76 -9.62 -9.82 -6.22
C GLU A 76 -9.79 -10.76 -5.00
N TYR A 77 -9.49 -10.29 -3.78
CA TYR A 77 -9.67 -11.05 -2.55
C TYR A 77 -11.14 -11.43 -2.32
N VAL A 78 -12.06 -10.49 -2.52
CA VAL A 78 -13.51 -10.74 -2.38
C VAL A 78 -14.01 -11.71 -3.46
N GLN A 79 -13.63 -11.48 -4.73
CA GLN A 79 -14.11 -12.27 -5.87
C GLN A 79 -13.57 -13.70 -5.87
N SER A 80 -12.41 -13.95 -5.27
CA SER A 80 -11.83 -15.29 -5.17
C SER A 80 -12.53 -16.21 -4.18
N GLY A 81 -13.50 -15.70 -3.39
CA GLY A 81 -14.17 -16.45 -2.34
C GLY A 81 -13.36 -16.63 -1.04
N ARG A 82 -12.20 -15.96 -0.91
CA ARG A 82 -11.39 -15.99 0.33
C ARG A 82 -12.03 -15.20 1.48
N LEU A 83 -12.85 -14.22 1.15
CA LEU A 83 -13.64 -13.50 2.14
C LEU A 83 -14.81 -14.39 2.60
N ALA A 84 -14.74 -14.90 3.82
CA ALA A 84 -15.79 -15.75 4.36
C ALA A 84 -17.11 -14.97 4.54
N GLU A 85 -18.22 -15.68 4.50
CA GLU A 85 -19.56 -15.11 4.69
C GLU A 85 -19.66 -14.31 6.01
N GLY A 86 -20.30 -13.16 5.96
CA GLY A 86 -20.46 -12.26 7.11
C GLY A 86 -19.22 -11.43 7.46
N ARG A 87 -18.11 -11.55 6.70
CA ARG A 87 -16.91 -10.75 6.88
C ARG A 87 -16.80 -9.64 5.82
N LYS A 88 -16.04 -8.63 6.13
CA LYS A 88 -15.66 -7.52 5.24
C LYS A 88 -14.14 -7.42 5.15
N LEU A 89 -13.62 -6.90 4.06
CA LEU A 89 -12.22 -6.54 3.98
C LEU A 89 -12.03 -5.10 4.46
N LEU A 90 -11.12 -4.88 5.40
CA LEU A 90 -10.76 -3.54 5.89
C LEU A 90 -9.34 -3.18 5.45
N ILE A 91 -9.20 -2.10 4.71
CA ILE A 91 -7.92 -1.52 4.32
C ILE A 91 -7.51 -0.49 5.37
N VAL A 92 -6.45 -0.74 6.14
CA VAL A 92 -5.81 0.26 7.00
C VAL A 92 -4.92 1.14 6.11
N ARG A 93 -5.39 2.35 5.78
CA ARG A 93 -4.70 3.29 4.89
C ARG A 93 -3.69 4.12 5.67
N ALA A 94 -2.47 3.61 5.82
CA ALA A 94 -1.39 4.28 6.54
C ALA A 94 -0.39 5.00 5.61
N ALA A 95 -0.48 4.79 4.29
CA ALA A 95 0.43 5.42 3.33
C ALA A 95 0.26 6.94 3.26
N VAL A 96 1.39 7.67 3.13
CA VAL A 96 1.43 9.13 3.01
C VAL A 96 2.42 9.54 1.92
N GLY A 97 1.96 10.33 0.96
CA GLY A 97 2.76 10.77 -0.18
C GLY A 97 3.98 11.62 0.21
N GLY A 98 5.06 11.47 -0.55
CA GLY A 98 6.28 12.24 -0.37
C GLY A 98 7.08 11.89 0.89
N THR A 99 6.93 10.69 1.44
CA THR A 99 7.58 10.28 2.69
C THR A 99 8.50 9.07 2.53
N GLY A 100 9.58 9.04 3.31
CA GLY A 100 10.57 7.96 3.32
C GLY A 100 11.22 7.78 4.71
N PHE A 101 12.13 6.85 4.79
CA PHE A 101 12.98 6.69 5.98
C PHE A 101 13.97 7.86 6.12
N VAL A 102 14.41 8.41 4.99
CA VAL A 102 15.31 9.58 4.96
C VAL A 102 14.68 10.84 5.56
N ASP A 103 13.35 10.92 5.51
CA ASP A 103 12.60 12.03 6.08
C ASP A 103 12.21 11.80 7.55
N ASN A 104 12.73 10.73 8.17
CA ASN A 104 12.38 10.30 9.53
C ASN A 104 10.87 10.12 9.72
N ARG A 105 10.21 9.41 8.79
CA ARG A 105 8.78 9.15 8.85
C ARG A 105 8.44 7.67 9.02
N TRP A 106 9.34 6.74 8.64
CA TRP A 106 9.05 5.30 8.60
C TRP A 106 9.93 4.43 9.49
N LYS A 107 10.94 4.98 10.20
CA LYS A 107 11.66 4.22 11.22
C LYS A 107 10.71 3.87 12.37
N CYS A 108 11.02 2.83 13.13
CA CYS A 108 10.11 2.33 14.18
C CYS A 108 9.72 3.37 15.25
N THR A 109 10.52 4.41 15.43
CA THR A 109 10.23 5.53 16.35
C THR A 109 9.51 6.70 15.70
N ASP A 110 9.33 6.66 14.38
CA ASP A 110 8.80 7.79 13.61
C ASP A 110 7.26 7.76 13.56
N ASP A 111 6.69 8.90 13.27
CA ASP A 111 5.25 9.15 13.39
C ASP A 111 4.38 8.27 12.50
N LEU A 112 4.76 8.06 11.23
CA LEU A 112 3.93 7.26 10.30
C LEU A 112 3.98 5.78 10.63
N TYR A 113 5.15 5.26 11.02
CA TYR A 113 5.25 3.89 11.51
C TYR A 113 4.39 3.69 12.75
N GLN A 114 4.52 4.57 13.76
CA GLN A 114 3.74 4.48 14.99
C GLN A 114 2.24 4.61 14.73
N ASN A 115 1.85 5.48 13.81
CA ASN A 115 0.44 5.62 13.41
C ASN A 115 -0.06 4.36 12.70
N MET A 116 0.69 3.77 11.79
CA MET A 116 0.36 2.51 11.12
C MET A 116 0.10 1.39 12.13
N ILE A 117 1.00 1.23 13.10
CA ILE A 117 0.85 0.23 14.18
C ILE A 117 -0.40 0.52 15.04
N SER A 118 -0.60 1.77 15.42
CA SER A 118 -1.76 2.19 16.22
C SER A 118 -3.09 1.97 15.49
N MET A 119 -3.17 2.33 14.21
CA MET A 119 -4.34 2.08 13.36
C MET A 119 -4.65 0.57 13.29
N THR A 120 -3.63 -0.25 13.04
CA THR A 120 -3.78 -1.70 12.89
C THR A 120 -4.22 -2.34 14.20
N LYS A 121 -3.60 -2.00 15.33
CA LYS A 121 -4.01 -2.45 16.67
C LYS A 121 -5.46 -2.03 16.98
N THR A 122 -5.83 -0.80 16.63
CA THR A 122 -7.20 -0.31 16.80
C THR A 122 -8.19 -1.13 15.97
N ALA A 123 -7.91 -1.38 14.69
CA ALA A 123 -8.75 -2.20 13.83
C ALA A 123 -8.90 -3.64 14.35
N LEU A 124 -7.82 -4.27 14.82
CA LEU A 124 -7.86 -5.59 15.44
C LEU A 124 -8.69 -5.60 16.75
N SER A 125 -8.62 -4.54 17.55
CA SER A 125 -9.33 -4.44 18.81
C SER A 125 -10.85 -4.23 18.70
N LEU A 126 -11.35 -3.85 17.50
CA LEU A 126 -12.79 -3.66 17.27
C LEU A 126 -13.57 -4.96 17.50
N ASN A 127 -13.00 -6.09 17.12
CA ASN A 127 -13.62 -7.40 17.32
C ASN A 127 -12.50 -8.46 17.49
N PRO A 128 -12.55 -9.34 18.49
CA PRO A 128 -11.53 -10.37 18.71
C PRO A 128 -11.42 -11.40 17.58
N GLN A 129 -12.39 -11.47 16.68
CA GLN A 129 -12.38 -12.32 15.50
C GLN A 129 -11.83 -11.61 14.24
N ASN A 130 -11.40 -10.36 14.35
CA ASN A 130 -10.71 -9.69 13.26
C ASN A 130 -9.35 -10.34 12.99
N ARG A 131 -8.97 -10.42 11.71
CA ARG A 131 -7.75 -11.12 11.27
C ARG A 131 -6.89 -10.18 10.46
N LEU A 132 -5.61 -10.10 10.78
CA LEU A 132 -4.61 -9.41 9.97
C LEU A 132 -4.09 -10.39 8.93
N ILE A 133 -4.25 -10.07 7.64
CA ILE A 133 -3.97 -11.02 6.55
C ILE A 133 -2.75 -10.66 5.71
N ALA A 134 -2.42 -9.39 5.53
CA ALA A 134 -1.24 -8.96 4.79
C ALA A 134 -0.83 -7.53 5.12
N MET A 135 0.46 -7.23 4.92
CA MET A 135 1.02 -5.89 4.84
C MET A 135 1.49 -5.62 3.42
N LEU A 136 0.90 -4.61 2.78
CA LEU A 136 1.22 -4.14 1.44
C LEU A 136 2.10 -2.89 1.57
N TRP A 137 3.36 -3.00 1.14
CA TRP A 137 4.33 -1.92 1.19
C TRP A 137 4.67 -1.42 -0.21
N HIS A 138 4.59 -0.11 -0.43
CA HIS A 138 5.04 0.48 -1.70
C HIS A 138 5.71 1.82 -1.45
N GLN A 139 7.03 1.81 -1.46
CA GLN A 139 7.87 2.97 -1.16
C GLN A 139 9.31 2.67 -1.61
N GLY A 140 10.07 3.70 -1.95
CA GLY A 140 11.47 3.64 -2.35
C GLY A 140 11.90 4.87 -3.14
N GLU A 141 10.96 5.63 -3.69
CA GLU A 141 11.25 6.77 -4.58
C GLU A 141 12.01 7.89 -3.85
N ASN A 142 11.72 8.13 -2.56
CA ASN A 142 12.47 9.11 -1.76
C ASN A 142 13.90 8.67 -1.54
N GLU A 143 14.14 7.40 -1.22
CA GLU A 143 15.48 6.83 -1.03
C GLU A 143 16.27 6.76 -2.32
N ILE A 144 15.63 6.45 -3.46
CA ILE A 144 16.24 6.51 -4.79
C ILE A 144 16.71 7.95 -5.08
N SER A 145 15.86 8.94 -4.82
CA SER A 145 16.16 10.36 -5.01
C SER A 145 17.26 10.85 -4.07
N ALA A 146 17.28 10.36 -2.84
CA ALA A 146 18.31 10.67 -1.84
C ALA A 146 19.60 9.85 -2.00
N LYS A 147 19.64 8.88 -2.94
CA LYS A 147 20.80 8.01 -3.21
C LYS A 147 21.23 7.22 -1.97
N VAL A 148 20.29 6.67 -1.23
CA VAL A 148 20.55 5.87 -0.03
C VAL A 148 21.31 4.61 -0.43
N PRO A 149 22.35 4.20 0.31
CA PRO A 149 23.06 2.94 0.06
C PRO A 149 22.15 1.73 0.25
N TYR A 150 22.43 0.64 -0.47
CA TYR A 150 21.72 -0.64 -0.40
C TYR A 150 21.58 -1.14 1.04
N GLU A 151 22.68 -1.25 1.77
CA GLU A 151 22.73 -1.80 3.13
C GLU A 151 21.84 -1.00 4.09
N THR A 152 21.88 0.31 3.96
CA THR A 152 21.06 1.21 4.80
C THR A 152 19.57 1.00 4.53
N HIS A 153 19.18 0.89 3.26
CA HIS A 153 17.78 0.69 2.90
C HIS A 153 17.29 -0.72 3.25
N PHE A 154 18.14 -1.74 3.05
CA PHE A 154 17.87 -3.11 3.49
C PHE A 154 17.57 -3.15 4.99
N ASP A 155 18.43 -2.54 5.81
CA ASP A 155 18.26 -2.49 7.27
C ASP A 155 16.98 -1.74 7.69
N TYR A 156 16.65 -0.65 7.01
CA TYR A 156 15.40 0.09 7.27
C TYR A 156 14.17 -0.77 7.03
N VAL A 157 14.06 -1.38 5.85
CA VAL A 157 12.88 -2.18 5.48
C VAL A 157 12.83 -3.48 6.30
N MET A 158 13.95 -4.15 6.52
CA MET A 158 14.01 -5.36 7.35
C MET A 158 13.59 -5.07 8.80
N THR A 159 14.04 -3.96 9.35
CA THR A 159 13.66 -3.52 10.70
C THR A 159 12.17 -3.21 10.78
N LEU A 160 11.63 -2.48 9.79
CA LEU A 160 10.20 -2.20 9.70
C LEU A 160 9.37 -3.50 9.70
N VAL A 161 9.73 -4.49 8.89
CA VAL A 161 9.01 -5.77 8.81
C VAL A 161 9.06 -6.51 10.14
N ARG A 162 10.26 -6.69 10.70
CA ARG A 162 10.45 -7.42 11.97
C ARG A 162 9.70 -6.75 13.12
N SER A 163 9.83 -5.44 13.25
CA SER A 163 9.17 -4.67 14.31
C SER A 163 7.64 -4.70 14.16
N SER A 164 7.12 -4.54 12.94
CA SER A 164 5.68 -4.62 12.68
C SER A 164 5.12 -5.99 13.08
N ARG A 165 5.78 -7.07 12.68
CA ARG A 165 5.37 -8.43 13.06
C ARG A 165 5.39 -8.65 14.57
N ALA A 166 6.41 -8.15 15.25
CA ALA A 166 6.53 -8.26 16.71
C ALA A 166 5.44 -7.44 17.42
N GLU A 167 5.27 -6.17 17.05
CA GLU A 167 4.32 -5.27 17.70
C GLU A 167 2.85 -5.63 17.45
N LEU A 168 2.54 -6.25 16.30
CA LEU A 168 1.21 -6.73 15.93
C LEU A 168 0.95 -8.17 16.37
N ASN A 169 1.93 -8.82 17.04
CA ASN A 169 1.88 -10.23 17.43
C ASN A 169 1.52 -11.17 16.26
N ALA A 170 2.09 -10.87 15.09
CA ALA A 170 1.82 -11.57 13.83
C ALA A 170 3.13 -12.01 13.14
N PRO A 171 3.89 -12.97 13.70
CA PRO A 171 5.24 -13.33 13.25
C PRO A 171 5.31 -13.81 11.80
N GLN A 172 4.21 -14.36 11.29
CA GLN A 172 4.09 -14.85 9.91
C GLN A 172 3.29 -13.92 9.00
N LEU A 173 3.08 -12.65 9.39
CA LEU A 173 2.33 -11.71 8.55
C LEU A 173 2.98 -11.59 7.16
N PRO A 174 2.24 -11.91 6.07
CA PRO A 174 2.71 -11.72 4.71
C PRO A 174 3.16 -10.28 4.47
N PHE A 175 4.40 -10.10 4.00
CA PHE A 175 4.96 -8.82 3.58
C PHE A 175 5.08 -8.80 2.07
N ILE A 176 4.33 -7.93 1.42
CA ILE A 176 4.29 -7.82 -0.04
C ILE A 176 4.76 -6.43 -0.41
N ALA A 177 5.88 -6.32 -1.10
CA ALA A 177 6.44 -5.05 -1.55
C ALA A 177 6.58 -5.01 -3.06
N GLY A 178 6.52 -3.82 -3.65
CA GLY A 178 6.58 -3.67 -5.11
C GLY A 178 7.63 -2.68 -5.60
N ASP A 179 7.93 -2.82 -6.87
CA ASP A 179 8.84 -1.96 -7.62
C ASP A 179 8.17 -0.61 -7.97
N VAL A 180 8.96 0.40 -8.22
CA VAL A 180 8.52 1.72 -8.66
C VAL A 180 8.16 1.73 -10.16
N VAL A 181 7.68 2.87 -10.68
CA VAL A 181 7.35 3.04 -12.10
C VAL A 181 8.55 2.70 -13.00
N PRO A 182 8.40 1.77 -13.96
CA PRO A 182 9.53 1.25 -14.76
C PRO A 182 10.29 2.33 -15.53
N LYS A 183 9.58 3.25 -16.19
CA LYS A 183 10.22 4.34 -16.95
C LYS A 183 10.96 5.29 -16.02
N TRP A 184 10.36 5.68 -14.91
CA TRP A 184 10.99 6.54 -13.91
C TRP A 184 12.25 5.89 -13.30
N LYS A 185 12.21 4.58 -13.05
CA LYS A 185 13.36 3.77 -12.62
C LYS A 185 14.48 3.76 -13.67
N ALA A 186 14.13 3.52 -14.93
CA ALA A 186 15.11 3.47 -16.04
C ALA A 186 15.88 4.77 -16.24
N GLU A 187 15.29 5.90 -15.87
CA GLU A 187 15.95 7.22 -15.88
C GLU A 187 16.95 7.42 -14.71
N ARG A 188 17.06 6.42 -13.82
CA ARG A 188 17.89 6.44 -12.60
C ARG A 188 18.75 5.17 -12.45
N PRO A 189 19.58 4.84 -13.47
CA PRO A 189 20.30 3.57 -13.56
C PRO A 189 21.29 3.33 -12.40
N ASP A 190 21.77 4.41 -11.78
CA ASP A 190 22.76 4.32 -10.71
C ASP A 190 22.12 4.30 -9.32
N THR A 191 20.95 4.90 -9.14
CA THR A 191 20.36 5.12 -7.81
C THR A 191 19.15 4.23 -7.53
N ALA A 192 18.43 3.77 -8.55
CA ALA A 192 17.29 2.88 -8.34
C ALA A 192 17.69 1.43 -8.00
N PRO A 193 18.68 0.80 -8.66
CA PRO A 193 19.02 -0.59 -8.38
C PRO A 193 19.38 -0.89 -6.92
N PRO A 194 20.17 -0.08 -6.21
CA PRO A 194 20.45 -0.34 -4.80
C PRO A 194 19.21 -0.46 -3.94
N ILE A 195 18.24 0.44 -4.13
CA ILE A 195 17.00 0.47 -3.34
C ILE A 195 16.09 -0.69 -3.70
N ILE A 196 15.89 -0.93 -5.00
CA ILE A 196 15.00 -2.02 -5.46
C ILE A 196 15.55 -3.38 -5.08
N ASN A 197 16.87 -3.60 -5.20
CA ASN A 197 17.51 -4.85 -4.79
C ASN A 197 17.41 -5.05 -3.27
N ALA A 198 17.55 -4.00 -2.47
CA ALA A 198 17.36 -4.08 -1.02
C ALA A 198 15.95 -4.55 -0.66
N ILE A 199 14.92 -4.00 -1.30
CA ILE A 199 13.52 -4.42 -1.07
C ILE A 199 13.31 -5.89 -1.51
N LYS A 200 13.86 -6.29 -2.67
CA LYS A 200 13.79 -7.67 -3.16
C LYS A 200 14.42 -8.66 -2.17
N ASP A 201 15.62 -8.33 -1.69
CA ASP A 201 16.32 -9.20 -0.75
C ASP A 201 15.64 -9.24 0.62
N VAL A 202 15.06 -8.13 1.10
CA VAL A 202 14.19 -8.15 2.28
C VAL A 202 13.01 -9.09 2.09
N CYS A 203 12.32 -9.02 0.96
CA CYS A 203 11.19 -9.93 0.68
C CYS A 203 11.62 -11.40 0.71
N LYS A 204 12.81 -11.71 0.23
CA LYS A 204 13.38 -13.06 0.24
C LYS A 204 13.78 -13.51 1.66
N ASP A 205 14.40 -12.61 2.44
CA ASP A 205 15.09 -12.96 3.70
C ASP A 205 14.21 -12.76 4.95
N CYS A 206 13.09 -12.06 4.84
CA CYS A 206 12.20 -11.80 5.98
C CYS A 206 11.29 -12.98 6.36
N GLY A 207 11.39 -14.12 5.68
CA GLY A 207 10.55 -15.30 5.88
C GLY A 207 9.32 -15.25 4.97
N ASN A 208 8.17 -14.80 5.44
CA ASN A 208 6.94 -14.74 4.62
C ASN A 208 6.86 -13.40 3.86
N GLY A 209 7.66 -13.27 2.78
CA GLY A 209 7.74 -12.06 1.97
C GLY A 209 7.82 -12.34 0.47
N ILE A 210 7.31 -11.43 -0.36
CA ILE A 210 7.34 -11.53 -1.81
C ILE A 210 7.41 -10.14 -2.46
N PHE A 211 8.18 -10.05 -3.54
CA PHE A 211 8.33 -8.83 -4.33
C PHE A 211 7.46 -8.87 -5.59
N VAL A 212 6.87 -7.74 -5.93
CA VAL A 212 5.98 -7.55 -7.08
C VAL A 212 6.67 -6.70 -8.13
N GLU A 213 6.90 -7.28 -9.31
CA GLU A 213 7.46 -6.58 -10.46
C GLU A 213 6.40 -5.69 -11.12
N THR A 214 6.86 -4.56 -11.68
CA THR A 214 5.98 -3.56 -12.31
C THR A 214 6.16 -3.44 -13.82
N ASP A 215 6.87 -4.37 -14.45
CA ASP A 215 7.10 -4.35 -15.88
C ASP A 215 5.80 -4.19 -16.67
N GLY A 216 5.83 -3.29 -17.66
CA GLY A 216 4.69 -2.98 -18.51
C GLY A 216 3.66 -2.02 -17.89
N LEU A 217 3.81 -1.62 -16.61
CA LEU A 217 2.95 -0.61 -16.01
C LEU A 217 3.41 0.81 -16.39
N LEU A 218 2.45 1.70 -16.61
CA LEU A 218 2.68 3.04 -17.11
C LEU A 218 2.51 4.09 -16.02
N SER A 219 3.28 5.18 -16.14
CA SER A 219 3.05 6.38 -15.33
C SER A 219 1.90 7.22 -15.87
N ASN A 220 1.46 8.20 -15.08
CA ASN A 220 0.51 9.22 -15.53
C ASN A 220 1.01 9.95 -16.80
N ALA A 221 2.29 10.35 -16.85
CA ALA A 221 2.87 11.02 -18.00
C ALA A 221 2.99 10.15 -19.27
N GLN A 222 2.97 8.82 -19.13
CA GLN A 222 2.97 7.91 -20.28
C GLN A 222 1.57 7.65 -20.84
N GLU A 223 0.54 7.77 -20.00
CA GLU A 223 -0.84 7.48 -20.38
C GLU A 223 -1.65 8.74 -20.73
N PHE A 224 -1.28 9.89 -20.18
CA PHE A 224 -2.01 11.15 -20.37
C PHE A 224 -1.13 12.25 -20.98
N GLU A 225 -1.65 12.94 -22.00
CA GLU A 225 -0.99 14.12 -22.60
C GLU A 225 -1.12 15.35 -21.71
N LYS A 226 -2.25 15.48 -20.97
CA LYS A 226 -2.56 16.64 -20.14
C LYS A 226 -2.71 16.26 -18.68
N SER A 227 -2.17 17.12 -17.83
CA SER A 227 -2.36 17.01 -16.39
C SER A 227 -3.78 17.45 -16.00
N PRO A 228 -4.49 16.72 -15.16
CA PRO A 228 -5.79 17.12 -14.63
C PRO A 228 -5.73 18.37 -13.74
N TRP A 229 -4.52 18.73 -13.25
CA TRP A 229 -4.36 19.84 -12.30
C TRP A 229 -4.26 21.22 -12.93
N ASN A 230 -3.68 21.32 -14.13
CA ASN A 230 -3.36 22.60 -14.74
C ASN A 230 -3.62 22.67 -16.24
N ASN A 231 -4.23 21.64 -16.83
CA ASN A 231 -4.45 21.49 -18.27
C ASN A 231 -3.16 21.58 -19.14
N GLY A 232 -1.99 21.65 -18.49
CA GLY A 232 -0.69 21.60 -19.16
C GLY A 232 -0.30 20.17 -19.53
N LYS A 233 0.90 20.01 -20.11
CA LYS A 233 1.47 18.69 -20.39
C LYS A 233 1.56 17.88 -19.09
N CYS A 234 1.18 16.62 -19.14
CA CYS A 234 1.37 15.73 -17.99
C CYS A 234 2.85 15.33 -17.90
N GLU A 235 3.52 15.79 -16.84
CA GLU A 235 4.92 15.49 -16.55
C GLU A 235 5.09 14.51 -15.37
N ASP A 236 3.98 13.97 -14.86
CA ASP A 236 3.96 13.06 -13.72
C ASP A 236 4.46 11.66 -14.10
N GLY A 237 5.76 11.51 -14.15
CA GLY A 237 6.44 10.25 -14.49
C GLY A 237 6.67 9.32 -13.30
N ILE A 238 6.54 9.82 -12.07
CA ILE A 238 6.82 9.05 -10.83
C ILE A 238 5.61 8.25 -10.34
N HIS A 239 4.39 8.68 -10.64
CA HIS A 239 3.18 8.00 -10.21
C HIS A 239 2.61 7.13 -11.32
N PHE A 240 2.17 5.93 -10.94
CA PHE A 240 1.41 5.05 -11.84
C PHE A 240 0.08 5.69 -12.24
N SER A 241 -0.35 5.45 -13.47
CA SER A 241 -1.71 5.75 -13.90
C SER A 241 -2.73 4.89 -13.13
N ARG A 242 -4.01 5.30 -13.12
CA ARG A 242 -5.08 4.52 -12.47
C ARG A 242 -5.16 3.10 -12.99
N ARG A 243 -5.13 2.91 -14.30
CA ARG A 243 -5.14 1.59 -14.92
C ARG A 243 -3.96 0.74 -14.47
N SER A 244 -2.77 1.33 -14.38
CA SER A 244 -1.58 0.64 -13.87
C SER A 244 -1.68 0.32 -12.38
N LEU A 245 -2.29 1.18 -11.55
CA LEU A 245 -2.54 0.88 -10.14
C LEU A 245 -3.56 -0.26 -9.96
N TYR A 246 -4.59 -0.34 -10.81
CA TYR A 246 -5.51 -1.48 -10.79
C TYR A 246 -4.80 -2.79 -11.11
N GLU A 247 -3.97 -2.79 -12.15
CA GLU A 247 -3.18 -3.98 -12.50
C GLU A 247 -2.14 -4.30 -11.41
N LEU A 248 -1.51 -3.30 -10.81
CA LEU A 248 -0.58 -3.47 -9.69
C LEU A 248 -1.25 -4.17 -8.51
N GLY A 249 -2.45 -3.77 -8.13
CA GLY A 249 -3.19 -4.40 -7.04
C GLY A 249 -3.53 -5.86 -7.32
N LYS A 250 -3.87 -6.22 -8.56
CA LYS A 250 -4.04 -7.61 -8.98
C LYS A 250 -2.74 -8.41 -8.82
N ARG A 251 -1.60 -7.84 -9.19
CA ARG A 251 -0.28 -8.49 -9.00
C ARG A 251 0.05 -8.68 -7.52
N TYR A 252 -0.25 -7.69 -6.67
CA TYR A 252 -0.11 -7.82 -5.22
C TYR A 252 -1.01 -8.94 -4.66
N TYR A 253 -2.25 -9.06 -5.16
CA TYR A 253 -3.13 -10.15 -4.78
C TYR A 253 -2.59 -11.52 -5.23
N GLN A 254 -2.09 -11.64 -6.45
CA GLN A 254 -1.45 -12.88 -6.94
C GLN A 254 -0.23 -13.26 -6.10
N ALA A 255 0.56 -12.27 -5.68
CA ALA A 255 1.67 -12.46 -4.76
C ALA A 255 1.21 -12.95 -3.39
N PHE A 256 0.14 -12.38 -2.85
CA PHE A 256 -0.50 -12.84 -1.62
C PHE A 256 -0.93 -14.31 -1.70
N VAL A 257 -1.60 -14.70 -2.80
CA VAL A 257 -2.04 -16.09 -3.01
C VAL A 257 -0.85 -17.06 -2.99
N LYS A 258 0.27 -16.73 -3.64
CA LYS A 258 1.48 -17.57 -3.64
C LYS A 258 2.06 -17.77 -2.24
N LEU A 259 2.06 -16.72 -1.39
CA LEU A 259 2.53 -16.84 -0.01
C LEU A 259 1.59 -17.69 0.86
N ASP A 260 0.29 -17.50 0.69
CA ASP A 260 -0.73 -18.25 1.43
C ASP A 260 -0.71 -19.75 1.09
N GLU A 261 -0.56 -20.10 -0.20
CA GLU A 261 -0.44 -21.48 -0.66
C GLU A 261 0.87 -22.15 -0.21
N ALA A 262 1.96 -21.39 -0.09
CA ALA A 262 3.24 -21.91 0.38
C ALA A 262 3.27 -22.12 1.91
N SER A 263 2.35 -21.52 2.64
CA SER A 263 2.25 -21.60 4.10
C SER A 263 1.31 -22.72 4.60
N ASN A 264 0.51 -23.30 3.70
CA ASN A 264 -0.43 -24.42 3.94
C ASN A 264 0.13 -25.74 3.43
#